data_49dd6cf64f01a86714543088ba157d3c
#
_entry.id   49dd6cf64f01a86714543088ba157d3c
#
_cell.length_a   1.000
_cell.length_b   1.000
_cell.length_c   1.000
_cell.angle_alpha   90.00
_cell.angle_beta   90.00
_cell.angle_gamma   90.00
#
_symmetry.space_group_name_H-M   'P 1'
#
loop_
_entity.id
_entity.type
_entity.pdbx_description
1 polymer ?
#
loop_
_entity_poly.entity_id
_entity_poly.type
_entity_poly.pdbx_seq_one_letter_code
_entity_poly.pdbx_strand_id
1 'polypeptide(L)'
;ATLDRSEAIADADYVICMIRQGGLEAYQTDIDIPLKYGIDQCVGDTICAGGLMYAQRTITVLLDICHDIEDVAKPGALFLNYSNPMAMNTWACNKYTSVPTIGLCHGVQHGHEQIASCIEHWARSTGQINADETVTKQDVDIICAGINHQTWYIQVQWRGMDMIPMLLELFEAHPEYPQTEKVRIDVLRRLGYYSTESNGHLSEYLP
;
A
#
# COMPACT_ATOMS: atom_id res chain seq x y z
N ALA A 1 27.38 8.35 -7.84
CA ALA A 1 26.33 7.61 -8.56
C ALA A 1 26.99 6.70 -9.58
N THR A 2 26.56 5.46 -9.68
CA THR A 2 27.07 4.46 -10.61
C THR A 2 25.92 3.75 -11.32
N LEU A 3 26.18 3.16 -12.49
CA LEU A 3 25.29 2.23 -13.18
C LEU A 3 25.67 0.76 -12.88
N ASP A 4 26.77 0.54 -12.19
CA ASP A 4 27.18 -0.78 -11.71
C ASP A 4 26.44 -1.09 -10.40
N ARG A 5 25.60 -2.13 -10.42
CA ARG A 5 24.78 -2.52 -9.28
C ARG A 5 25.62 -3.05 -8.13
N SER A 6 26.62 -3.87 -8.43
CA SER A 6 27.51 -4.44 -7.40
C SER A 6 28.35 -3.36 -6.70
N GLU A 7 28.83 -2.37 -7.47
CA GLU A 7 29.51 -1.19 -6.90
C GLU A 7 28.58 -0.37 -5.99
N ALA A 8 27.30 -0.21 -6.41
CA ALA A 8 26.32 0.55 -5.64
C ALA A 8 25.92 -0.13 -4.31
N ILE A 9 25.92 -1.47 -4.28
CA ILE A 9 25.50 -2.29 -3.15
C ILE A 9 26.66 -2.62 -2.20
N ALA A 10 27.92 -2.52 -2.67
CA ALA A 10 29.10 -2.87 -1.88
C ALA A 10 29.08 -2.17 -0.51
N ASP A 11 29.31 -2.97 0.55
CA ASP A 11 29.33 -2.54 1.96
C ASP A 11 28.06 -1.82 2.46
N ALA A 12 26.91 -1.94 1.76
CA ALA A 12 25.66 -1.35 2.18
C ALA A 12 25.06 -2.05 3.41
N ASP A 13 24.45 -1.29 4.32
CA ASP A 13 23.62 -1.79 5.42
C ASP A 13 22.14 -1.93 4.98
N TYR A 14 21.72 -1.06 4.06
CA TYR A 14 20.34 -1.00 3.54
C TYR A 14 20.36 -0.83 2.03
N VAL A 15 19.55 -1.61 1.34
CA VAL A 15 19.33 -1.49 -0.10
C VAL A 15 17.85 -1.19 -0.34
N ILE A 16 17.54 -0.05 -0.95
CA ILE A 16 16.17 0.36 -1.28
C ILE A 16 15.94 0.16 -2.77
N CYS A 17 14.90 -0.60 -3.12
CA CYS A 17 14.55 -0.90 -4.49
C CYS A 17 13.20 -0.28 -4.88
N MET A 18 13.23 0.55 -5.93
CA MET A 18 12.04 1.16 -6.54
C MET A 18 12.16 1.06 -8.07
N ILE A 19 11.94 -0.13 -8.63
CA ILE A 19 12.04 -0.36 -10.06
C ILE A 19 10.69 -0.74 -10.67
N ARG A 20 10.53 -0.46 -11.97
CA ARG A 20 9.45 -1.01 -12.79
C ARG A 20 10.09 -1.78 -13.96
N GLN A 21 10.13 -3.11 -13.79
CA GLN A 21 10.70 -3.99 -14.83
C GLN A 21 9.81 -3.99 -16.08
N GLY A 22 10.45 -3.73 -17.23
CA GLY A 22 9.77 -3.61 -18.53
C GLY A 22 9.24 -2.22 -18.86
N GLY A 23 9.39 -1.25 -17.95
CA GLY A 23 8.99 0.14 -18.19
C GLY A 23 7.49 0.33 -18.45
N LEU A 24 7.15 1.42 -19.11
CA LEU A 24 5.76 1.78 -19.43
C LEU A 24 5.19 0.93 -20.56
N GLU A 25 6.00 0.42 -21.49
CA GLU A 25 5.55 -0.43 -22.59
C GLU A 25 5.01 -1.77 -22.08
N ALA A 26 5.71 -2.40 -21.13
CA ALA A 26 5.22 -3.64 -20.52
C ALA A 26 3.99 -3.37 -19.66
N TYR A 27 3.94 -2.25 -18.95
CA TYR A 27 2.78 -1.83 -18.18
C TYR A 27 1.54 -1.64 -19.07
N GLN A 28 1.69 -0.95 -20.20
CA GLN A 28 0.61 -0.78 -21.17
C GLN A 28 0.08 -2.14 -21.65
N THR A 29 0.98 -3.08 -21.93
CA THR A 29 0.61 -4.43 -22.34
C THR A 29 -0.17 -5.18 -21.25
N ASP A 30 0.23 -5.04 -19.98
CA ASP A 30 -0.44 -5.66 -18.83
C ASP A 30 -1.87 -5.13 -18.62
N ILE A 31 -2.15 -3.89 -19.03
CA ILE A 31 -3.48 -3.28 -19.02
C ILE A 31 -4.29 -3.67 -20.28
N ASP A 32 -3.71 -3.54 -21.45
CA ASP A 32 -4.41 -3.70 -22.72
C ASP A 32 -4.88 -5.13 -23.00
N ILE A 33 -4.11 -6.14 -22.55
CA ILE A 33 -4.47 -7.54 -22.79
C ILE A 33 -5.74 -7.92 -22.02
N PRO A 34 -5.83 -7.74 -20.68
CA PRO A 34 -7.06 -8.03 -19.93
C PRO A 34 -8.27 -7.22 -20.41
N LEU A 35 -8.06 -5.97 -20.81
CA LEU A 35 -9.13 -5.10 -21.31
C LEU A 35 -9.81 -5.67 -22.55
N LYS A 36 -9.10 -6.40 -23.42
CA LYS A 36 -9.69 -7.09 -24.57
C LYS A 36 -10.71 -8.17 -24.19
N TYR A 37 -10.66 -8.63 -22.93
CA TYR A 37 -11.56 -9.62 -22.36
C TYR A 37 -12.60 -9.00 -21.42
N GLY A 38 -12.70 -7.66 -21.40
CA GLY A 38 -13.65 -6.94 -20.57
C GLY A 38 -13.20 -6.81 -19.09
N ILE A 39 -11.92 -7.09 -18.80
CA ILE A 39 -11.34 -6.93 -17.45
C ILE A 39 -10.62 -5.59 -17.41
N ASP A 40 -11.28 -4.61 -16.79
CA ASP A 40 -10.72 -3.27 -16.59
C ASP A 40 -9.87 -3.24 -15.32
N GLN A 41 -8.62 -2.81 -15.46
CA GLN A 41 -7.66 -2.71 -14.36
C GLN A 41 -7.23 -1.26 -14.23
N CYS A 42 -7.77 -0.55 -13.25
CA CYS A 42 -7.48 0.86 -13.00
C CYS A 42 -5.98 1.12 -12.75
N VAL A 43 -5.32 0.21 -12.04
CA VAL A 43 -3.89 0.29 -11.71
C VAL A 43 -3.11 -0.90 -12.30
N GLY A 44 -3.63 -2.11 -12.20
CA GLY A 44 -3.10 -3.30 -12.86
C GLY A 44 -1.72 -3.77 -12.40
N ASP A 45 -1.32 -3.47 -11.17
CA ASP A 45 0.06 -3.73 -10.72
C ASP A 45 0.17 -4.60 -9.45
N THR A 46 -0.91 -5.26 -9.02
CA THR A 46 -0.93 -5.98 -7.73
C THR A 46 -1.44 -7.42 -7.89
N ILE A 47 -2.71 -7.70 -7.56
CA ILE A 47 -3.27 -9.07 -7.52
C ILE A 47 -4.11 -9.44 -8.73
N CYS A 48 -4.25 -8.56 -9.69
CA CYS A 48 -4.96 -8.75 -10.95
C CYS A 48 -4.09 -9.47 -12.01
N ALA A 49 -4.64 -9.70 -13.19
CA ALA A 49 -3.92 -10.36 -14.29
C ALA A 49 -2.63 -9.62 -14.68
N GLY A 50 -2.69 -8.29 -14.81
CA GLY A 50 -1.51 -7.45 -15.07
C GLY A 50 -0.47 -7.54 -13.96
N GLY A 51 -0.92 -7.50 -12.70
CA GLY A 51 -0.04 -7.64 -11.53
C GLY A 51 0.69 -8.98 -11.51
N LEU A 52 0.02 -10.08 -11.85
CA LEU A 52 0.66 -11.39 -11.93
C LEU A 52 1.77 -11.43 -12.99
N MET A 53 1.52 -10.88 -14.19
CA MET A 53 2.53 -10.82 -15.26
C MET A 53 3.69 -9.89 -14.90
N TYR A 54 3.38 -8.77 -14.24
CA TYR A 54 4.38 -7.86 -13.72
C TYR A 54 5.25 -8.50 -12.63
N ALA A 55 4.66 -9.27 -11.70
CA ALA A 55 5.40 -10.02 -10.69
C ALA A 55 6.40 -11.00 -11.32
N GLN A 56 5.97 -11.78 -12.30
CA GLN A 56 6.84 -12.75 -12.99
C GLN A 56 8.06 -12.09 -13.62
N ARG A 57 7.92 -10.89 -14.20
CA ARG A 57 9.06 -10.13 -14.73
C ARG A 57 9.94 -9.54 -13.65
N THR A 58 9.33 -9.01 -12.58
CA THR A 58 10.05 -8.26 -11.55
C THR A 58 10.81 -9.20 -10.59
N ILE A 59 10.21 -10.32 -10.20
CA ILE A 59 10.80 -11.27 -9.25
C ILE A 59 12.17 -11.76 -9.72
N THR A 60 12.34 -12.07 -10.99
CA THR A 60 13.65 -12.52 -11.51
C THR A 60 14.74 -11.49 -11.27
N VAL A 61 14.45 -10.23 -11.54
CA VAL A 61 15.41 -9.12 -11.32
C VAL A 61 15.67 -8.89 -9.84
N LEU A 62 14.64 -9.01 -8.99
CA LEU A 62 14.82 -8.84 -7.54
C LEU A 62 15.64 -9.97 -6.92
N LEU A 63 15.48 -11.20 -7.40
CA LEU A 63 16.33 -12.32 -6.96
C LEU A 63 17.79 -12.08 -7.35
N ASP A 64 18.06 -11.58 -8.56
CA ASP A 64 19.41 -11.21 -8.98
C ASP A 64 20.00 -10.09 -8.09
N ILE A 65 19.17 -9.10 -7.69
CA ILE A 65 19.60 -8.06 -6.74
C ILE A 65 19.89 -8.67 -5.37
N CYS A 66 19.09 -9.62 -4.90
CA CYS A 66 19.33 -10.29 -3.64
C CYS A 66 20.64 -11.09 -3.66
N HIS A 67 20.96 -11.77 -4.77
CA HIS A 67 22.24 -12.46 -4.90
C HIS A 67 23.42 -11.49 -4.85
N ASP A 68 23.32 -10.33 -5.53
CA ASP A 68 24.36 -9.31 -5.40
C ASP A 68 24.50 -8.79 -3.95
N ILE A 69 23.37 -8.65 -3.21
CA ILE A 69 23.41 -8.28 -1.79
C ILE A 69 24.13 -9.35 -0.97
N GLU A 70 23.87 -10.63 -1.21
CA GLU A 70 24.57 -11.75 -0.57
C GLU A 70 26.07 -11.72 -0.83
N ASP A 71 26.47 -11.34 -2.04
CA ASP A 71 27.87 -11.38 -2.47
C ASP A 71 28.71 -10.18 -1.99
N VAL A 72 28.14 -8.96 -1.99
CA VAL A 72 28.96 -7.74 -1.81
C VAL A 72 28.48 -6.78 -0.72
N ALA A 73 27.27 -6.92 -0.19
CA ALA A 73 26.80 -6.08 0.89
C ALA A 73 27.35 -6.52 2.26
N LYS A 74 27.13 -5.73 3.30
CA LYS A 74 27.47 -6.14 4.65
C LYS A 74 26.63 -7.35 5.10
N PRO A 75 27.19 -8.24 5.89
CA PRO A 75 26.43 -9.34 6.47
C PRO A 75 25.19 -8.84 7.24
N GLY A 76 24.01 -9.35 6.87
CA GLY A 76 22.74 -8.93 7.46
C GLY A 76 22.17 -7.64 6.89
N ALA A 77 22.67 -7.17 5.75
CA ALA A 77 22.06 -6.05 5.00
C ALA A 77 20.56 -6.27 4.77
N LEU A 78 19.77 -5.21 4.94
CA LEU A 78 18.33 -5.26 4.81
C LEU A 78 17.90 -4.78 3.43
N PHE A 79 17.10 -5.59 2.72
CA PHE A 79 16.51 -5.21 1.44
C PHE A 79 15.11 -4.63 1.65
N LEU A 80 14.90 -3.38 1.25
CA LEU A 80 13.66 -2.64 1.37
C LEU A 80 13.01 -2.56 -0.01
N ASN A 81 12.02 -3.41 -0.26
CA ASN A 81 11.32 -3.47 -1.53
C ASN A 81 10.13 -2.51 -1.55
N TYR A 82 10.17 -1.51 -2.43
CA TYR A 82 9.09 -0.57 -2.71
C TYR A 82 8.43 -0.80 -4.08
N SER A 83 8.88 -1.84 -4.80
CA SER A 83 8.37 -2.18 -6.14
C SER A 83 7.16 -3.11 -6.07
N ASN A 84 6.15 -2.84 -6.91
CA ASN A 84 4.98 -3.71 -7.05
C ASN A 84 5.25 -4.90 -7.99
N PRO A 85 4.45 -5.95 -7.84
CA PRO A 85 3.53 -6.29 -6.74
C PRO A 85 4.28 -6.56 -5.44
N MET A 86 4.19 -5.65 -4.48
CA MET A 86 5.06 -5.64 -3.32
C MET A 86 5.01 -6.94 -2.51
N ALA A 87 3.83 -7.48 -2.26
CA ALA A 87 3.67 -8.71 -1.48
C ALA A 87 4.31 -9.91 -2.18
N MET A 88 4.06 -10.10 -3.48
CA MET A 88 4.62 -11.21 -4.26
C MET A 88 6.15 -11.10 -4.35
N ASN A 89 6.65 -9.91 -4.62
CA ASN A 89 8.08 -9.62 -4.72
C ASN A 89 8.80 -9.90 -3.40
N THR A 90 8.30 -9.35 -2.30
CA THR A 90 8.88 -9.53 -0.95
C THR A 90 8.83 -11.00 -0.52
N TRP A 91 7.71 -11.68 -0.79
CA TRP A 91 7.59 -13.10 -0.49
C TRP A 91 8.60 -13.94 -1.26
N ALA A 92 8.77 -13.66 -2.56
CA ALA A 92 9.74 -14.37 -3.37
C ALA A 92 11.19 -14.18 -2.86
N CYS A 93 11.59 -12.94 -2.56
CA CYS A 93 12.92 -12.65 -2.01
C CYS A 93 13.17 -13.41 -0.70
N ASN A 94 12.26 -13.33 0.27
CA ASN A 94 12.40 -14.04 1.55
C ASN A 94 12.34 -15.57 1.43
N LYS A 95 11.70 -16.10 0.39
CA LYS A 95 11.57 -17.54 0.18
C LYS A 95 12.78 -18.18 -0.51
N TYR A 96 13.37 -17.46 -1.44
CA TYR A 96 14.37 -18.02 -2.35
C TYR A 96 15.79 -17.48 -2.13
N THR A 97 15.98 -16.53 -1.19
CA THR A 97 17.29 -15.98 -0.82
C THR A 97 17.44 -15.91 0.70
N SER A 98 18.64 -15.66 1.19
CA SER A 98 18.92 -15.45 2.60
C SER A 98 18.83 -13.97 3.02
N VAL A 99 18.53 -13.06 2.08
CA VAL A 99 18.48 -11.62 2.33
C VAL A 99 17.20 -11.25 3.07
N PRO A 100 17.27 -10.69 4.28
CA PRO A 100 16.11 -10.18 4.98
C PRO A 100 15.42 -9.10 4.13
N THR A 101 14.19 -9.34 3.70
CA THR A 101 13.47 -8.44 2.82
C THR A 101 12.19 -7.93 3.47
N ILE A 102 12.02 -6.61 3.49
CA ILE A 102 10.80 -5.93 3.96
C ILE A 102 10.13 -5.22 2.79
N GLY A 103 8.84 -5.48 2.59
CA GLY A 103 8.01 -4.74 1.64
C GLY A 103 7.47 -3.46 2.24
N LEU A 104 7.54 -2.38 1.51
CA LEU A 104 7.09 -1.05 1.93
C LEU A 104 5.92 -0.57 1.07
N CYS A 105 4.94 0.05 1.72
CA CYS A 105 3.83 0.76 1.09
C CYS A 105 3.38 1.91 2.00
N HIS A 106 2.75 2.94 1.43
CA HIS A 106 2.26 4.12 2.14
C HIS A 106 0.73 4.16 2.30
N GLY A 107 -0.01 3.20 1.73
CA GLY A 107 -1.48 3.19 1.75
C GLY A 107 -2.07 3.23 3.17
N VAL A 108 -1.52 2.43 4.10
CA VAL A 108 -1.91 2.46 5.52
C VAL A 108 -1.75 3.86 6.12
N GLN A 109 -0.63 4.52 5.87
CA GLN A 109 -0.36 5.85 6.44
C GLN A 109 -1.32 6.90 5.91
N HIS A 110 -1.60 6.89 4.61
CA HIS A 110 -2.53 7.82 3.98
C HIS A 110 -3.96 7.63 4.49
N GLY A 111 -4.47 6.41 4.52
CA GLY A 111 -5.81 6.15 5.07
C GLY A 111 -5.91 6.46 6.58
N HIS A 112 -4.82 6.29 7.33
CA HIS A 112 -4.75 6.69 8.74
C HIS A 112 -4.88 8.21 8.92
N GLU A 113 -4.25 8.99 8.05
CA GLU A 113 -4.40 10.46 8.01
C GLU A 113 -5.84 10.86 7.68
N GLN A 114 -6.50 10.18 6.75
CA GLN A 114 -7.91 10.41 6.41
C GLN A 114 -8.84 10.10 7.59
N ILE A 115 -8.62 8.98 8.27
CA ILE A 115 -9.39 8.62 9.48
C ILE A 115 -9.21 9.68 10.57
N ALA A 116 -7.99 10.12 10.84
CA ALA A 116 -7.71 11.18 11.80
C ALA A 116 -8.42 12.48 11.42
N SER A 117 -8.42 12.87 10.16
CA SER A 117 -9.14 14.03 9.64
C SER A 117 -10.66 13.94 9.83
N CYS A 118 -11.24 12.75 9.58
CA CYS A 118 -12.67 12.51 9.84
C CYS A 118 -13.01 12.64 11.33
N ILE A 119 -12.17 12.06 12.19
CA ILE A 119 -12.33 12.16 13.66
C ILE A 119 -12.21 13.61 14.11
N GLU A 120 -11.23 14.36 13.57
CA GLU A 120 -11.07 15.79 13.89
C GLU A 120 -12.32 16.59 13.52
N HIS A 121 -12.83 16.39 12.30
CA HIS A 121 -14.03 17.09 11.83
C HIS A 121 -15.23 16.82 12.74
N TRP A 122 -15.48 15.56 13.08
CA TRP A 122 -16.54 15.15 13.99
C TRP A 122 -16.34 15.67 15.40
N ALA A 123 -15.15 15.50 15.98
CA ALA A 123 -14.86 15.92 17.34
C ALA A 123 -15.01 17.43 17.53
N ARG A 124 -14.66 18.21 16.50
CA ARG A 124 -14.85 19.66 16.48
C ARG A 124 -16.33 20.05 16.38
N SER A 125 -17.09 19.37 15.52
CA SER A 125 -18.53 19.63 15.36
C SER A 125 -19.37 19.25 16.58
N THR A 126 -18.90 18.29 17.38
CA THR A 126 -19.56 17.83 18.62
C THR A 126 -19.00 18.44 19.90
N GLY A 127 -18.03 19.35 19.79
CA GLY A 127 -17.42 20.03 20.95
C GLY A 127 -16.51 19.14 21.81
N GLN A 128 -16.00 18.03 21.26
CA GLN A 128 -15.08 17.13 21.94
C GLN A 128 -13.63 17.64 21.94
N ILE A 129 -13.33 18.54 21.01
CA ILE A 129 -12.07 19.30 20.94
C ILE A 129 -12.38 20.77 20.71
N ASN A 130 -11.46 21.65 21.16
CA ASN A 130 -11.53 23.10 20.92
C ASN A 130 -11.11 23.44 19.47
N ALA A 131 -11.37 24.68 19.06
CA ALA A 131 -11.07 25.13 17.69
C ALA A 131 -9.57 25.14 17.35
N ASP A 132 -8.69 25.24 18.34
CA ASP A 132 -7.24 25.24 18.24
C ASP A 132 -6.60 23.85 18.40
N GLU A 133 -7.38 22.86 18.83
CA GLU A 133 -6.92 21.47 18.91
C GLU A 133 -7.04 20.76 17.55
N THR A 134 -6.09 19.86 17.27
CA THR A 134 -6.07 19.00 16.07
C THR A 134 -6.04 17.54 16.46
N VAL A 135 -6.56 16.67 15.59
CA VAL A 135 -6.41 15.22 15.69
C VAL A 135 -5.52 14.76 14.56
N THR A 136 -4.38 14.21 14.92
CA THR A 136 -3.39 13.67 13.98
C THR A 136 -3.40 12.15 14.01
N LYS A 137 -2.72 11.51 13.05
CA LYS A 137 -2.56 10.05 13.08
C LYS A 137 -1.84 9.52 14.32
N GLN A 138 -1.06 10.34 15.04
CA GLN A 138 -0.43 9.96 16.30
C GLN A 138 -1.43 9.86 17.47
N ASP A 139 -2.60 10.47 17.35
CA ASP A 139 -3.66 10.46 18.35
C ASP A 139 -4.66 9.33 18.14
N VAL A 140 -4.53 8.56 17.04
CA VAL A 140 -5.44 7.49 16.63
C VAL A 140 -4.68 6.17 16.55
N ASP A 141 -5.03 5.22 17.42
CA ASP A 141 -4.45 3.88 17.37
C ASP A 141 -5.17 3.02 16.32
N ILE A 142 -4.38 2.33 15.49
CA ILE A 142 -4.91 1.46 14.43
C ILE A 142 -4.29 0.06 14.47
N ILE A 143 -5.08 -0.93 14.03
CA ILE A 143 -4.57 -2.22 13.57
C ILE A 143 -5.10 -2.46 12.16
N CYS A 144 -4.20 -2.84 11.27
CA CYS A 144 -4.54 -3.21 9.90
C CYS A 144 -4.25 -4.69 9.65
N ALA A 145 -5.10 -5.35 8.86
CA ALA A 145 -4.91 -6.74 8.46
C ALA A 145 -5.29 -6.95 7.00
N GLY A 146 -4.52 -7.80 6.33
CA GLY A 146 -4.66 -8.12 4.91
C GLY A 146 -3.32 -8.26 4.22
N ILE A 147 -3.33 -8.23 2.90
CA ILE A 147 -2.13 -8.19 2.06
C ILE A 147 -1.97 -6.80 1.44
N ASN A 148 -0.79 -6.49 0.91
CA ASN A 148 -0.55 -5.22 0.24
C ASN A 148 -1.63 -4.93 -0.83
N HIS A 149 -2.13 -3.71 -0.82
CA HIS A 149 -3.22 -3.16 -1.63
C HIS A 149 -4.60 -3.84 -1.43
N GLN A 150 -4.71 -4.77 -0.47
CA GLN A 150 -5.99 -5.30 -0.01
C GLN A 150 -5.94 -5.53 1.51
N THR A 151 -5.80 -4.44 2.23
CA THR A 151 -5.69 -4.37 3.69
C THR A 151 -6.81 -3.51 4.25
N TRP A 152 -7.23 -3.81 5.47
CA TRP A 152 -8.39 -3.22 6.13
C TRP A 152 -8.01 -2.71 7.51
N TYR A 153 -8.58 -1.56 7.93
CA TYR A 153 -8.50 -1.09 9.31
C TYR A 153 -9.47 -1.92 10.15
N ILE A 154 -8.94 -2.87 10.92
CA ILE A 154 -9.73 -3.77 11.79
C ILE A 154 -9.86 -3.25 13.21
N GLN A 155 -9.04 -2.30 13.60
CA GLN A 155 -9.16 -1.53 14.83
C GLN A 155 -8.83 -0.07 14.53
N VAL A 156 -9.66 0.82 15.06
CA VAL A 156 -9.43 2.27 15.07
C VAL A 156 -9.88 2.79 16.43
N GLN A 157 -8.96 3.33 17.21
CA GLN A 157 -9.27 3.86 18.54
C GLN A 157 -8.80 5.32 18.67
N TRP A 158 -9.65 6.14 19.22
CA TRP A 158 -9.35 7.51 19.58
C TRP A 158 -9.76 7.80 21.01
N ARG A 159 -8.82 8.22 21.87
CA ARG A 159 -9.04 8.45 23.31
C ARG A 159 -9.69 7.25 24.01
N GLY A 160 -9.33 6.02 23.61
CA GLY A 160 -9.88 4.75 24.13
C GLY A 160 -11.28 4.39 23.62
N MET A 161 -11.84 5.16 22.70
CA MET A 161 -13.13 4.88 22.06
C MET A 161 -12.92 4.11 20.76
N ASP A 162 -13.69 3.04 20.57
CA ASP A 162 -13.73 2.31 19.28
C ASP A 162 -14.48 3.15 18.25
N MET A 163 -13.76 3.53 17.18
CA MET A 163 -14.27 4.37 16.10
C MET A 163 -14.80 3.56 14.91
N ILE A 164 -14.55 2.24 14.85
CA ILE A 164 -15.00 1.40 13.72
C ILE A 164 -16.51 1.56 13.44
N PRO A 165 -17.41 1.51 14.44
CA PRO A 165 -18.84 1.62 14.19
C PRO A 165 -19.28 2.97 13.62
N MET A 166 -18.46 4.00 13.80
CA MET A 166 -18.75 5.38 13.38
C MET A 166 -18.12 5.75 12.05
N LEU A 167 -17.12 4.98 11.55
CA LEU A 167 -16.32 5.39 10.40
C LEU A 167 -17.17 5.75 9.18
N LEU A 168 -18.23 5.01 8.88
CA LEU A 168 -19.09 5.31 7.73
C LEU A 168 -19.71 6.70 7.85
N GLU A 169 -20.31 7.00 8.99
CA GLU A 169 -20.93 8.32 9.25
C GLU A 169 -19.89 9.43 9.20
N LEU A 170 -18.71 9.20 9.77
CA LEU A 170 -17.62 10.16 9.78
C LEU A 170 -17.12 10.50 8.36
N PHE A 171 -16.94 9.49 7.51
CA PHE A 171 -16.53 9.69 6.12
C PHE A 171 -17.62 10.36 5.29
N GLU A 172 -18.89 10.00 5.49
CA GLU A 172 -20.02 10.62 4.78
C GLU A 172 -20.27 12.08 5.21
N ALA A 173 -19.98 12.44 6.46
CA ALA A 173 -20.11 13.79 6.98
C ALA A 173 -18.91 14.70 6.65
N HIS A 174 -17.78 14.13 6.22
CA HIS A 174 -16.58 14.93 5.91
C HIS A 174 -16.81 15.78 4.66
N PRO A 175 -16.37 17.07 4.64
CA PRO A 175 -16.65 17.97 3.52
C PRO A 175 -16.08 17.55 2.17
N GLU A 176 -15.03 16.75 2.14
CA GLU A 176 -14.29 16.35 0.94
C GLU A 176 -14.51 14.88 0.56
N TYR A 177 -14.43 13.96 1.53
CA TYR A 177 -14.31 12.52 1.24
C TYR A 177 -15.53 11.87 0.57
N PRO A 178 -16.78 12.33 0.75
CA PRO A 178 -17.90 11.82 -0.04
C PRO A 178 -17.72 12.00 -1.56
N GLN A 179 -16.89 12.93 -1.98
CA GLN A 179 -16.59 13.18 -3.40
C GLN A 179 -15.32 12.49 -3.87
N THR A 180 -14.30 12.38 -3.02
CA THR A 180 -12.97 11.86 -3.38
C THR A 180 -12.81 10.37 -3.07
N GLU A 181 -13.54 9.82 -2.08
CA GLU A 181 -13.38 8.44 -1.60
C GLU A 181 -14.61 7.53 -1.88
N LYS A 182 -15.25 7.72 -3.01
CA LYS A 182 -16.55 7.09 -3.35
C LYS A 182 -16.52 5.56 -3.28
N VAL A 183 -15.50 4.92 -3.86
CA VAL A 183 -15.38 3.46 -3.87
C VAL A 183 -15.11 2.93 -2.47
N ARG A 184 -14.19 3.57 -1.75
CA ARG A 184 -13.83 3.15 -0.38
C ARG A 184 -15.00 3.31 0.59
N ILE A 185 -15.79 4.39 0.47
CA ILE A 185 -17.00 4.61 1.28
C ILE A 185 -18.09 3.60 0.92
N ASP A 186 -18.29 3.27 -0.37
CA ASP A 186 -19.27 2.25 -0.76
C ASP A 186 -18.88 0.87 -0.21
N VAL A 187 -17.60 0.52 -0.27
CA VAL A 187 -17.08 -0.73 0.29
C VAL A 187 -17.18 -0.74 1.82
N LEU A 188 -16.84 0.37 2.49
CA LEU A 188 -17.03 0.50 3.94
C LEU A 188 -18.50 0.27 4.35
N ARG A 189 -19.43 0.83 3.59
CA ARG A 189 -20.89 0.62 3.82
C ARG A 189 -21.30 -0.85 3.69
N ARG A 190 -20.71 -1.60 2.74
CA ARG A 190 -21.03 -3.01 2.47
C ARG A 190 -20.36 -3.98 3.42
N LEU A 191 -19.08 -3.72 3.76
CA LEU A 191 -18.24 -4.66 4.49
C LEU A 191 -17.99 -4.27 5.95
N GLY A 192 -18.29 -3.03 6.35
CA GLY A 192 -18.10 -2.54 7.71
C GLY A 192 -16.66 -2.14 8.07
N TYR A 193 -15.72 -2.23 7.14
CA TYR A 193 -14.32 -1.90 7.35
C TYR A 193 -13.78 -0.97 6.26
N TYR A 194 -12.98 0.02 6.66
CA TYR A 194 -12.34 0.93 5.73
C TYR A 194 -11.08 0.30 5.13
N SER A 195 -10.94 0.40 3.82
CA SER A 195 -9.76 -0.11 3.11
C SER A 195 -8.59 0.86 3.24
N THR A 196 -7.38 0.33 3.35
CA THR A 196 -6.16 1.14 3.35
C THR A 196 -5.82 1.70 1.99
N GLU A 197 -6.41 1.13 0.92
CA GLU A 197 -5.96 1.38 -0.43
C GLU A 197 -6.83 2.40 -1.17
N SER A 198 -6.28 2.97 -2.26
CA SER A 198 -6.96 3.96 -3.07
C SER A 198 -8.23 3.41 -3.75
N ASN A 199 -9.12 4.31 -4.20
CA ASN A 199 -10.30 3.92 -4.96
C ASN A 199 -9.94 3.10 -6.21
N GLY A 200 -8.84 3.44 -6.89
CA GLY A 200 -8.38 2.76 -8.09
C GLY A 200 -8.02 1.31 -7.84
N HIS A 201 -7.14 1.03 -6.87
CA HIS A 201 -6.79 -0.34 -6.51
C HIS A 201 -8.00 -1.13 -6.03
N LEU A 202 -8.82 -0.53 -5.17
CA LEU A 202 -9.97 -1.24 -4.62
C LEU A 202 -11.02 -1.57 -5.69
N SER A 203 -11.22 -0.67 -6.68
CA SER A 203 -12.20 -0.87 -7.75
C SER A 203 -11.85 -2.04 -8.67
N GLU A 204 -10.58 -2.34 -8.88
CA GLU A 204 -10.19 -3.44 -9.78
C GLU A 204 -10.27 -4.83 -9.15
N TYR A 205 -10.50 -4.91 -7.82
CA TYR A 205 -10.66 -6.17 -7.09
C TYR A 205 -12.13 -6.55 -6.84
N LEU A 206 -13.04 -5.68 -7.20
CA LEU A 206 -14.47 -5.86 -6.96
C LEU A 206 -15.24 -5.81 -8.28
N PRO A 207 -16.35 -6.60 -8.40
CA PRO A 207 -17.19 -6.60 -9.58
C PRO A 207 -17.96 -5.30 -9.78
#